data_b4d83820dedc0250cf45335ca65271d0
#
_entry.id   b4d83820dedc0250cf45335ca65271d0
#
_cell.length_a   1.000
_cell.length_b   1.000
_cell.length_c   1.000
_cell.angle_alpha   90.00
_cell.angle_beta   90.00
_cell.angle_gamma   90.00
#
_symmetry.space_group_name_H-M   'P 1'
#
loop_
_entity.id
_entity.type
_entity.pdbx_description
1 polymer ?
#
loop_
_entity_poly.entity_id
_entity_poly.type
_entity_poly.pdbx_seq_one_letter_code
_entity_poly.pdbx_strand_id
1 'polypeptide(L)'
;MDKSFSKSYKEAGVDITAGYKSVELMKEHIGKTKMFGDTSDVGGFGGLFHPDMRGLTDPVLVSGSDGVGTKLKLAFLMDKHDTVGIDCVAMCVNDILCTGAKPLFFLDYIACGKNNPEKIATIVSGVAEGCVQSMSALIGGETAEMPGFYRDDEYDLAGFAVGIVDRSEIIDKESVRAGDIVLALPSSGIHSNGFSLVRKVFEVKSADRLVDRKSVV
;
A
#
# COMPACT_ATOMS: atom_id res chain seq x y z
N MET A 1 24.51 6.97 13.04
CA MET A 1 24.33 5.66 13.71
C MET A 1 25.26 4.68 13.02
N ASP A 2 26.07 3.96 13.78
CA ASP A 2 26.87 2.87 13.24
C ASP A 2 25.92 1.80 12.71
N LYS A 3 26.06 1.45 11.43
CA LYS A 3 25.26 0.41 10.79
C LYS A 3 25.67 -0.95 11.36
N SER A 4 24.76 -1.64 12.03
CA SER A 4 25.06 -2.98 12.52
C SER A 4 25.22 -3.94 11.33
N PHE A 5 26.20 -4.82 11.45
CA PHE A 5 26.45 -5.91 10.50
C PHE A 5 26.51 -7.21 11.28
N SER A 6 25.72 -8.20 10.86
CA SER A 6 25.77 -9.54 11.44
C SER A 6 26.04 -10.57 10.35
N LYS A 7 27.21 -11.20 10.43
CA LYS A 7 27.60 -12.27 9.49
C LYS A 7 26.65 -13.48 9.59
N SER A 8 26.23 -13.82 10.80
CA SER A 8 25.31 -14.94 11.04
C SER A 8 23.92 -14.71 10.43
N TYR A 9 23.41 -13.47 10.46
CA TYR A 9 22.14 -13.15 9.77
C TYR A 9 22.27 -13.27 8.25
N LYS A 10 23.39 -12.82 7.69
CA LYS A 10 23.63 -12.95 6.25
C LYS A 10 23.76 -14.41 5.82
N GLU A 11 24.41 -15.25 6.63
CA GLU A 11 24.50 -16.70 6.41
C GLU A 11 23.13 -17.39 6.54
N ALA A 12 22.21 -16.82 7.33
CA ALA A 12 20.82 -17.26 7.44
C ALA A 12 19.90 -16.71 6.33
N GLY A 13 20.43 -15.91 5.39
CA GLY A 13 19.70 -15.38 4.24
C GLY A 13 19.08 -13.99 4.46
N VAL A 14 19.39 -13.30 5.58
CA VAL A 14 18.89 -11.95 5.87
C VAL A 14 20.02 -10.92 5.74
N ASP A 15 19.87 -9.96 4.80
CA ASP A 15 20.86 -8.91 4.58
C ASP A 15 20.44 -7.59 5.23
N ILE A 16 20.91 -7.34 6.45
CA ILE A 16 20.64 -6.11 7.20
C ILE A 16 21.11 -4.86 6.43
N THR A 17 22.19 -4.96 5.63
CA THR A 17 22.71 -3.81 4.87
C THR A 17 21.80 -3.46 3.70
N ALA A 18 21.16 -4.45 3.09
CA ALA A 18 20.12 -4.25 2.09
C ALA A 18 18.90 -3.52 2.72
N GLY A 19 18.51 -3.90 3.94
CA GLY A 19 17.45 -3.19 4.68
C GLY A 19 17.75 -1.70 4.86
N TYR A 20 18.95 -1.34 5.33
CA TYR A 20 19.33 0.07 5.46
C TYR A 20 19.34 0.82 4.12
N LYS A 21 19.79 0.16 3.05
CA LYS A 21 19.77 0.76 1.71
C LYS A 21 18.35 0.96 1.20
N SER A 22 17.44 0.01 1.43
CA SER A 22 16.02 0.15 1.09
C SER A 22 15.43 1.40 1.75
N VAL A 23 15.61 1.55 3.07
CA VAL A 23 15.13 2.74 3.82
C VAL A 23 15.69 4.04 3.24
N GLU A 24 16.96 4.08 2.88
CA GLU A 24 17.57 5.28 2.29
C GLU A 24 16.94 5.65 0.94
N LEU A 25 16.73 4.67 0.07
CA LEU A 25 16.11 4.88 -1.24
C LEU A 25 14.63 5.29 -1.15
N MET A 26 13.92 4.82 -0.13
CA MET A 26 12.50 5.15 0.06
C MET A 26 12.25 6.58 0.57
N LYS A 27 13.23 7.21 1.23
CA LYS A 27 13.07 8.54 1.87
C LYS A 27 12.53 9.62 0.95
N GLU A 28 12.99 9.67 -0.30
CA GLU A 28 12.53 10.65 -1.27
C GLU A 28 11.03 10.48 -1.58
N HIS A 29 10.59 9.24 -1.76
CA HIS A 29 9.19 8.92 -2.07
C HIS A 29 8.27 9.22 -0.89
N ILE A 30 8.64 8.77 0.30
CA ILE A 30 7.89 9.03 1.55
C ILE A 30 7.82 10.53 1.82
N GLY A 31 8.89 11.27 1.55
CA GLY A 31 8.97 12.72 1.72
C GLY A 31 7.86 13.49 0.97
N LYS A 32 7.36 12.97 -0.14
CA LYS A 32 6.27 13.58 -0.91
C LYS A 32 4.92 13.58 -0.15
N THR A 33 4.76 12.71 0.83
CA THR A 33 3.52 12.59 1.62
C THR A 33 3.55 13.39 2.93
N LYS A 34 4.67 13.98 3.33
CA LYS A 34 4.84 14.71 4.60
C LYS A 34 3.90 15.91 4.75
N MET A 35 3.49 16.53 3.65
CA MET A 35 2.57 17.68 3.65
C MET A 35 1.18 17.35 4.24
N PHE A 36 0.83 16.07 4.41
CA PHE A 36 -0.48 15.64 4.89
C PHE A 36 -0.54 15.41 6.41
N GLY A 37 0.43 15.86 7.19
CA GLY A 37 0.41 15.82 8.65
C GLY A 37 1.40 14.85 9.29
N ASP A 38 2.29 14.22 8.50
CA ASP A 38 3.39 13.42 9.04
C ASP A 38 4.41 14.30 9.77
N THR A 39 4.72 13.93 11.00
CA THR A 39 5.74 14.56 11.85
C THR A 39 6.91 13.61 12.14
N SER A 40 6.93 12.44 11.52
CA SER A 40 7.94 11.41 11.73
C SER A 40 9.18 11.61 10.88
N ASP A 41 10.30 11.08 11.36
CA ASP A 41 11.45 10.78 10.53
C ASP A 41 11.44 9.29 10.15
N VAL A 42 11.70 9.00 8.87
CA VAL A 42 11.75 7.64 8.34
C VAL A 42 12.87 6.85 9.02
N GLY A 43 12.55 5.66 9.53
CA GLY A 43 13.49 4.75 10.21
C GLY A 43 13.38 4.77 11.74
N GLY A 44 12.38 5.45 12.30
CA GLY A 44 11.99 5.32 13.71
C GLY A 44 11.19 4.05 14.01
N PHE A 45 10.91 3.78 15.29
CA PHE A 45 10.12 2.62 15.71
C PHE A 45 8.61 2.78 15.48
N GLY A 46 8.13 4.00 15.25
CA GLY A 46 6.71 4.27 15.03
C GLY A 46 6.53 5.58 14.28
N GLY A 47 5.45 5.64 13.49
CA GLY A 47 5.03 6.85 12.80
C GLY A 47 4.30 7.80 13.75
N LEU A 48 4.64 9.08 13.68
CA LEU A 48 3.97 10.14 14.43
C LEU A 48 3.10 10.95 13.48
N PHE A 49 1.85 11.12 13.80
CA PHE A 49 0.90 11.88 12.99
C PHE A 49 0.17 12.92 13.85
N HIS A 50 0.07 14.13 13.35
CA HIS A 50 -0.66 15.21 14.00
C HIS A 50 -1.98 15.45 13.26
N PRO A 51 -3.13 14.92 13.75
CA PRO A 51 -4.42 15.09 13.10
C PRO A 51 -4.93 16.54 13.24
N ASP A 52 -5.48 17.08 12.17
CA ASP A 52 -6.26 18.33 12.25
C ASP A 52 -7.67 18.00 12.73
N MET A 53 -7.95 18.37 13.97
CA MET A 53 -9.23 18.12 14.63
C MET A 53 -10.24 19.28 14.48
N ARG A 54 -9.87 20.34 13.76
CA ARG A 54 -10.75 21.52 13.61
C ARG A 54 -12.02 21.16 12.86
N GLY A 55 -13.14 21.59 13.40
CA GLY A 55 -14.46 21.32 12.82
C GLY A 55 -15.08 19.97 13.22
N LEU A 56 -14.36 19.14 13.98
CA LEU A 56 -14.90 17.90 14.54
C LEU A 56 -15.41 18.12 15.95
N THR A 57 -16.61 17.60 16.25
CA THR A 57 -17.26 17.68 17.57
C THR A 57 -17.06 16.38 18.35
N ASP A 58 -17.24 15.25 17.70
CA ASP A 58 -17.06 13.90 18.27
C ASP A 58 -16.29 13.03 17.26
N PRO A 59 -14.94 13.20 17.18
CA PRO A 59 -14.12 12.53 16.17
C PRO A 59 -14.03 11.02 16.41
N VAL A 60 -14.27 10.25 15.36
CA VAL A 60 -14.15 8.79 15.33
C VAL A 60 -13.05 8.40 14.35
N LEU A 61 -12.10 7.57 14.79
CA LEU A 61 -11.09 6.98 13.90
C LEU A 61 -11.67 5.73 13.22
N VAL A 62 -11.40 5.60 11.94
CA VAL A 62 -11.78 4.45 11.12
C VAL A 62 -10.52 3.85 10.53
N SER A 63 -10.41 2.53 10.52
CA SER A 63 -9.25 1.84 9.96
C SER A 63 -9.68 0.75 8.97
N GLY A 64 -8.90 0.58 7.91
CA GLY A 64 -9.02 -0.49 6.92
C GLY A 64 -7.67 -1.12 6.65
N SER A 65 -7.65 -2.42 6.41
CA SER A 65 -6.43 -3.18 6.08
C SER A 65 -6.75 -4.15 4.97
N ASP A 66 -5.92 -4.15 3.92
CA ASP A 66 -6.05 -5.06 2.78
C ASP A 66 -4.68 -5.36 2.17
N GLY A 67 -4.61 -6.42 1.35
CA GLY A 67 -3.42 -6.81 0.61
C GLY A 67 -3.67 -6.84 -0.90
N VAL A 68 -2.64 -6.57 -1.70
CA VAL A 68 -2.73 -6.57 -3.17
C VAL A 68 -3.15 -7.93 -3.71
N GLY A 69 -2.74 -9.01 -3.05
CA GLY A 69 -3.15 -10.36 -3.41
C GLY A 69 -2.64 -10.81 -4.77
N THR A 70 -3.48 -11.56 -5.50
CA THR A 70 -3.03 -12.30 -6.70
C THR A 70 -2.72 -11.45 -7.91
N LYS A 71 -2.97 -10.13 -7.89
CA LYS A 71 -2.47 -9.18 -8.91
C LYS A 71 -0.94 -9.15 -8.91
N LEU A 72 -0.28 -9.39 -7.76
CA LEU A 72 1.18 -9.46 -7.67
C LEU A 72 1.81 -10.47 -8.66
N LYS A 73 1.09 -11.54 -9.02
CA LYS A 73 1.58 -12.48 -10.05
C LYS A 73 1.78 -11.82 -11.41
N LEU A 74 1.02 -10.76 -11.74
CA LEU A 74 1.25 -9.98 -12.95
C LEU A 74 2.47 -9.09 -12.81
N ALA A 75 2.64 -8.44 -11.64
CA ALA A 75 3.82 -7.64 -11.35
C ALA A 75 5.12 -8.48 -11.49
N PHE A 76 5.11 -9.71 -11.00
CA PHE A 76 6.25 -10.63 -11.13
C PHE A 76 6.51 -11.03 -12.59
N LEU A 77 5.45 -11.37 -13.35
CA LEU A 77 5.58 -11.76 -14.76
C LEU A 77 6.10 -10.62 -15.64
N MET A 78 5.74 -9.38 -15.32
CA MET A 78 6.09 -8.19 -16.11
C MET A 78 7.35 -7.49 -15.58
N ASP A 79 7.87 -7.91 -14.43
CA ASP A 79 8.88 -7.19 -13.65
C ASP A 79 8.53 -5.70 -13.47
N LYS A 80 7.23 -5.42 -13.18
CA LYS A 80 6.68 -4.08 -13.02
C LYS A 80 6.08 -3.94 -11.62
N HIS A 81 6.69 -3.12 -10.79
CA HIS A 81 6.42 -3.05 -9.35
C HIS A 81 6.00 -1.66 -8.85
N ASP A 82 6.01 -0.65 -9.71
CA ASP A 82 5.75 0.76 -9.39
C ASP A 82 4.25 1.09 -9.23
N THR A 83 3.34 0.23 -9.71
CA THR A 83 1.89 0.48 -9.71
C THR A 83 1.12 -0.26 -8.62
N VAL A 84 1.62 -1.41 -8.16
CA VAL A 84 0.91 -2.25 -7.17
C VAL A 84 0.78 -1.58 -5.79
N GLY A 85 1.66 -0.61 -5.49
CA GLY A 85 1.55 0.21 -4.29
C GLY A 85 0.31 1.12 -4.33
N ILE A 86 -0.06 1.64 -5.49
CA ILE A 86 -1.29 2.43 -5.68
C ILE A 86 -2.52 1.55 -5.40
N ASP A 87 -2.53 0.31 -5.91
CA ASP A 87 -3.60 -0.65 -5.62
C ASP A 87 -3.73 -0.90 -4.11
N CYS A 88 -2.61 -1.11 -3.42
CA CYS A 88 -2.59 -1.37 -1.98
C CYS A 88 -3.23 -0.23 -1.19
N VAL A 89 -2.84 1.02 -1.50
CA VAL A 89 -3.42 2.20 -0.85
C VAL A 89 -4.90 2.35 -1.19
N ALA A 90 -5.26 2.20 -2.48
CA ALA A 90 -6.64 2.38 -2.93
C ALA A 90 -7.60 1.41 -2.24
N MET A 91 -7.23 0.14 -2.08
CA MET A 91 -8.07 -0.86 -1.42
C MET A 91 -8.36 -0.48 0.04
N CYS A 92 -7.32 -0.15 0.81
CA CYS A 92 -7.48 0.23 2.22
C CYS A 92 -8.24 1.56 2.38
N VAL A 93 -7.96 2.54 1.52
CA VAL A 93 -8.57 3.88 1.58
C VAL A 93 -10.03 3.82 1.18
N ASN A 94 -10.40 3.05 0.16
CA ASN A 94 -11.79 2.91 -0.27
C ASN A 94 -12.69 2.34 0.84
N ASP A 95 -12.17 1.41 1.65
CA ASP A 95 -12.91 0.84 2.77
C ASP A 95 -13.26 1.91 3.82
N ILE A 96 -12.31 2.78 4.17
CA ILE A 96 -12.58 3.85 5.12
C ILE A 96 -13.46 4.96 4.52
N LEU A 97 -13.34 5.25 3.22
CA LEU A 97 -14.21 6.21 2.53
C LEU A 97 -15.68 5.78 2.53
N CYS A 98 -15.96 4.47 2.45
CA CYS A 98 -17.31 3.94 2.52
C CYS A 98 -18.03 4.27 3.85
N THR A 99 -17.29 4.60 4.91
CA THR A 99 -17.85 5.04 6.20
C THR A 99 -18.00 6.56 6.31
N GLY A 100 -17.61 7.32 5.28
CA GLY A 100 -17.57 8.79 5.30
C GLY A 100 -16.27 9.36 5.87
N ALA A 101 -15.31 8.51 6.25
CA ALA A 101 -14.06 8.96 6.86
C ALA A 101 -13.09 9.56 5.84
N LYS A 102 -12.42 10.64 6.23
CA LYS A 102 -11.32 11.24 5.48
C LYS A 102 -10.02 10.49 5.80
N PRO A 103 -9.24 10.04 4.81
CA PRO A 103 -7.94 9.43 5.05
C PRO A 103 -7.00 10.39 5.79
N LEU A 104 -6.20 9.85 6.72
CA LEU A 104 -5.19 10.57 7.47
C LEU A 104 -3.79 10.06 7.15
N PHE A 105 -3.56 8.76 7.43
CA PHE A 105 -2.25 8.16 7.22
C PHE A 105 -2.34 6.69 6.82
N PHE A 106 -1.23 6.20 6.32
CA PHE A 106 -1.04 4.87 5.81
C PHE A 106 0.23 4.22 6.37
N LEU A 107 0.20 2.91 6.55
CA LEU A 107 1.33 2.04 6.86
C LEU A 107 1.34 0.90 5.85
N ASP A 108 2.50 0.55 5.31
CA ASP A 108 2.66 -0.61 4.45
C ASP A 108 3.36 -1.77 5.15
N TYR A 109 3.12 -2.97 4.66
CA TYR A 109 3.85 -4.18 5.06
C TYR A 109 4.29 -4.93 3.81
N ILE A 110 5.60 -5.06 3.64
CA ILE A 110 6.22 -5.80 2.54
C ILE A 110 6.93 -7.02 3.11
N ALA A 111 6.47 -8.23 2.78
CA ALA A 111 7.16 -9.47 3.10
C ALA A 111 7.79 -10.03 1.83
N CYS A 112 9.10 -10.26 1.80
CA CYS A 112 9.81 -10.71 0.62
C CYS A 112 10.72 -11.90 0.90
N GLY A 113 11.00 -12.72 -0.12
CA GLY A 113 11.95 -13.81 0.01
C GLY A 113 13.38 -13.30 0.15
N LYS A 114 13.70 -12.27 -0.64
CA LYS A 114 14.99 -11.58 -0.59
C LYS A 114 14.82 -10.09 -0.74
N ASN A 115 15.46 -9.32 0.12
CA ASN A 115 15.42 -7.87 0.04
C ASN A 115 16.31 -7.36 -1.10
N ASN A 116 15.65 -6.88 -2.17
CA ASN A 116 16.30 -6.10 -3.22
C ASN A 116 15.94 -4.62 -3.00
N PRO A 117 16.90 -3.78 -2.57
CA PRO A 117 16.62 -2.39 -2.18
C PRO A 117 15.96 -1.55 -3.27
N GLU A 118 16.37 -1.72 -4.51
CA GLU A 118 15.82 -0.98 -5.65
C GLU A 118 14.36 -1.40 -5.94
N LYS A 119 14.07 -2.70 -5.88
CA LYS A 119 12.71 -3.24 -6.05
C LYS A 119 11.80 -2.77 -4.91
N ILE A 120 12.25 -2.85 -3.66
CA ILE A 120 11.49 -2.36 -2.50
C ILE A 120 11.20 -0.86 -2.63
N ALA A 121 12.19 -0.05 -2.99
CA ALA A 121 11.98 1.38 -3.22
C ALA A 121 10.97 1.66 -4.34
N THR A 122 10.98 0.85 -5.42
CA THR A 122 10.00 0.95 -6.51
C THR A 122 8.58 0.63 -6.03
N ILE A 123 8.39 -0.41 -5.21
CA ILE A 123 7.10 -0.74 -4.61
C ILE A 123 6.60 0.43 -3.74
N VAL A 124 7.46 0.93 -2.85
CA VAL A 124 7.13 2.05 -1.95
C VAL A 124 6.89 3.34 -2.72
N SER A 125 7.52 3.55 -3.89
CA SER A 125 7.17 4.70 -4.74
C SER A 125 5.70 4.69 -5.19
N GLY A 126 5.18 3.50 -5.51
CA GLY A 126 3.75 3.31 -5.82
C GLY A 126 2.85 3.52 -4.59
N VAL A 127 3.27 3.05 -3.41
CA VAL A 127 2.54 3.32 -2.15
C VAL A 127 2.49 4.82 -1.88
N ALA A 128 3.62 5.51 -1.98
CA ALA A 128 3.69 6.96 -1.79
C ALA A 128 2.81 7.72 -2.79
N GLU A 129 2.80 7.31 -4.06
CA GLU A 129 1.91 7.88 -5.08
C GLU A 129 0.43 7.71 -4.70
N GLY A 130 0.03 6.50 -4.28
CA GLY A 130 -1.33 6.25 -3.79
C GLY A 130 -1.68 7.12 -2.58
N CYS A 131 -0.74 7.32 -1.66
CA CYS A 131 -0.90 8.21 -0.51
C CYS A 131 -1.07 9.68 -0.93
N VAL A 132 -0.31 10.15 -1.93
CA VAL A 132 -0.48 11.51 -2.48
C VAL A 132 -1.86 11.66 -3.10
N GLN A 133 -2.32 10.70 -3.91
CA GLN A 133 -3.64 10.72 -4.54
C GLN A 133 -4.79 10.72 -3.53
N SER A 134 -4.65 9.99 -2.43
CA SER A 134 -5.63 9.93 -1.34
C SER A 134 -5.48 11.03 -0.29
N MET A 135 -4.51 11.93 -0.45
CA MET A 135 -4.17 12.98 0.51
C MET A 135 -3.86 12.45 1.92
N SER A 136 -3.24 11.28 2.00
CA SER A 136 -2.80 10.64 3.24
C SER A 136 -1.28 10.63 3.38
N ALA A 137 -0.78 10.59 4.61
CA ALA A 137 0.64 10.54 4.88
C ALA A 137 1.12 9.08 5.00
N LEU A 138 2.18 8.70 4.30
CA LEU A 138 2.89 7.44 4.54
C LEU A 138 3.84 7.65 5.73
N ILE A 139 3.42 7.25 6.93
CA ILE A 139 4.14 7.57 8.18
C ILE A 139 5.08 6.47 8.66
N GLY A 140 5.04 5.31 8.02
CA GLY A 140 5.87 4.16 8.37
C GLY A 140 5.44 2.92 7.64
N GLY A 141 6.05 1.82 7.99
CA GLY A 141 5.79 0.50 7.43
C GLY A 141 6.82 -0.52 7.93
N GLU A 142 6.75 -1.72 7.36
CA GLU A 142 7.68 -2.80 7.67
C GLU A 142 8.11 -3.50 6.37
N THR A 143 9.40 -3.81 6.28
CA THR A 143 9.93 -4.68 5.23
C THR A 143 10.58 -5.90 5.88
N ALA A 144 9.92 -7.05 5.77
CA ALA A 144 10.37 -8.31 6.34
C ALA A 144 11.03 -9.19 5.27
N GLU A 145 12.32 -9.47 5.43
CA GLU A 145 13.01 -10.48 4.63
C GLU A 145 12.78 -11.86 5.26
N MET A 146 12.13 -12.75 4.50
CA MET A 146 11.65 -14.05 4.98
C MET A 146 12.16 -15.20 4.08
N PRO A 147 13.47 -15.50 4.15
CA PRO A 147 14.08 -16.54 3.33
C PRO A 147 13.45 -17.92 3.60
N GLY A 148 13.12 -18.64 2.52
CA GLY A 148 12.49 -19.96 2.61
C GLY A 148 10.97 -19.92 2.79
N PHE A 149 10.38 -18.76 3.08
CA PHE A 149 8.92 -18.59 3.13
C PHE A 149 8.36 -18.08 1.80
N TYR A 150 9.00 -17.06 1.23
CA TYR A 150 8.78 -16.60 -0.15
C TYR A 150 9.95 -17.03 -1.03
N ARG A 151 9.71 -17.11 -2.34
CA ARG A 151 10.80 -17.24 -3.31
C ARG A 151 11.61 -15.94 -3.35
N ASP A 152 12.87 -16.02 -3.74
CA ASP A 152 13.79 -14.86 -3.77
C ASP A 152 13.27 -13.69 -4.61
N ASP A 153 12.47 -13.96 -5.63
CA ASP A 153 11.90 -13.00 -6.56
C ASP A 153 10.47 -12.57 -6.22
N GLU A 154 9.83 -13.18 -5.20
CA GLU A 154 8.46 -12.94 -4.80
C GLU A 154 8.38 -12.10 -3.51
N TYR A 155 7.26 -11.40 -3.37
CA TYR A 155 6.89 -10.65 -2.17
C TYR A 155 5.38 -10.63 -1.99
N ASP A 156 4.93 -10.28 -0.80
CA ASP A 156 3.57 -9.85 -0.52
C ASP A 156 3.56 -8.38 -0.12
N LEU A 157 2.44 -7.69 -0.41
CA LEU A 157 2.24 -6.28 -0.11
C LEU A 157 0.86 -6.09 0.46
N ALA A 158 0.80 -5.59 1.68
CA ALA A 158 -0.42 -5.22 2.38
C ALA A 158 -0.29 -3.81 2.95
N GLY A 159 -1.43 -3.23 3.32
CA GLY A 159 -1.49 -1.89 3.88
C GLY A 159 -2.50 -1.76 5.00
N PHE A 160 -2.36 -0.68 5.73
CA PHE A 160 -3.24 -0.26 6.80
C PHE A 160 -3.47 1.24 6.72
N ALA A 161 -4.70 1.63 6.48
CA ALA A 161 -5.13 3.02 6.43
C ALA A 161 -5.88 3.41 7.70
N VAL A 162 -5.67 4.63 8.15
CA VAL A 162 -6.48 5.25 9.20
C VAL A 162 -7.07 6.55 8.67
N GLY A 163 -8.35 6.73 8.92
CA GLY A 163 -9.10 7.94 8.61
C GLY A 163 -9.86 8.47 9.82
N ILE A 164 -10.51 9.61 9.66
CA ILE A 164 -11.30 10.28 10.70
C ILE A 164 -12.61 10.77 10.12
N VAL A 165 -13.65 10.70 10.95
CA VAL A 165 -14.99 11.21 10.64
C VAL A 165 -15.63 11.74 11.92
N ASP A 166 -16.47 12.77 11.83
CA ASP A 166 -17.33 13.12 12.96
C ASP A 166 -18.42 12.05 13.15
N ARG A 167 -18.73 11.68 14.39
CA ARG A 167 -19.71 10.63 14.68
C ARG A 167 -21.05 10.87 13.98
N SER A 168 -21.45 12.12 13.86
CA SER A 168 -22.72 12.52 13.22
C SER A 168 -22.70 12.37 11.70
N GLU A 169 -21.53 12.25 11.09
CA GLU A 169 -21.31 12.15 9.63
C GLU A 169 -20.98 10.72 9.17
N ILE A 170 -20.96 9.75 10.10
CA ILE A 170 -20.74 8.34 9.74
C ILE A 170 -21.85 7.88 8.80
N ILE A 171 -21.44 7.36 7.62
CA ILE A 171 -22.37 6.76 6.67
C ILE A 171 -22.83 5.41 7.21
N ASP A 172 -24.13 5.33 7.53
CA ASP A 172 -24.77 4.11 8.00
C ASP A 172 -25.69 3.54 6.91
N LYS A 173 -25.59 2.24 6.67
CA LYS A 173 -26.47 1.51 5.74
C LYS A 173 -27.97 1.67 6.07
N GLU A 174 -28.32 1.86 7.34
CA GLU A 174 -29.69 2.05 7.81
C GLU A 174 -30.26 3.44 7.40
N SER A 175 -29.41 4.38 6.97
CA SER A 175 -29.83 5.67 6.44
C SER A 175 -30.29 5.60 4.98
N VAL A 176 -29.91 4.57 4.23
CA VAL A 176 -30.25 4.38 2.81
C VAL A 176 -31.74 4.05 2.65
N ARG A 177 -32.44 4.80 1.80
CA ARG A 177 -33.91 4.73 1.64
C ARG A 177 -34.32 4.56 0.18
N ALA A 178 -35.52 4.04 -0.02
CA ALA A 178 -36.15 4.05 -1.33
C ALA A 178 -36.39 5.51 -1.78
N GLY A 179 -35.88 5.85 -2.96
CA GLY A 179 -35.89 7.20 -3.52
C GLY A 179 -34.52 7.90 -3.52
N ASP A 180 -33.51 7.34 -2.85
CA ASP A 180 -32.15 7.84 -2.94
C ASP A 180 -31.59 7.68 -4.38
N ILE A 181 -30.78 8.65 -4.78
CA ILE A 181 -30.17 8.64 -6.11
C ILE A 181 -28.88 7.81 -6.07
N VAL A 182 -28.82 6.81 -6.94
CA VAL A 182 -27.60 6.01 -7.14
C VAL A 182 -26.70 6.71 -8.16
N LEU A 183 -25.50 7.06 -7.75
CA LEU A 183 -24.47 7.60 -8.63
C LEU A 183 -23.47 6.51 -8.99
N ALA A 184 -22.99 6.51 -10.23
CA ALA A 184 -21.96 5.60 -10.71
C ALA A 184 -20.79 6.39 -11.32
N LEU A 185 -19.57 5.97 -11.01
CA LEU A 185 -18.36 6.42 -11.69
C LEU A 185 -17.96 5.35 -12.70
N PRO A 186 -17.61 5.71 -13.95
CA PRO A 186 -17.13 4.74 -14.93
C PRO A 186 -15.80 4.16 -14.47
N SER A 187 -15.63 2.84 -14.63
CA SER A 187 -14.35 2.19 -14.37
C SER A 187 -13.36 2.47 -15.49
N SER A 188 -12.10 2.70 -15.14
CA SER A 188 -10.99 2.83 -16.10
C SER A 188 -10.46 1.47 -16.59
N GLY A 189 -10.92 0.38 -15.99
CA GLY A 189 -10.50 -0.99 -16.32
C GLY A 189 -10.65 -1.94 -15.14
N ILE A 190 -9.87 -3.01 -15.13
CA ILE A 190 -9.79 -3.93 -13.99
C ILE A 190 -8.86 -3.29 -12.94
N HIS A 191 -9.37 -3.06 -11.74
CA HIS A 191 -8.61 -2.37 -10.69
C HIS A 191 -7.74 -3.35 -9.87
N SER A 192 -8.00 -3.47 -8.56
CA SER A 192 -7.12 -4.21 -7.64
C SER A 192 -7.54 -5.65 -7.43
N ASN A 193 -8.85 -5.93 -7.41
CA ASN A 193 -9.42 -7.22 -7.01
C ASN A 193 -9.73 -8.17 -8.18
N GLY A 194 -9.94 -9.45 -7.85
CA GLY A 194 -10.42 -10.45 -8.79
C GLY A 194 -9.36 -11.05 -9.73
N PHE A 195 -8.08 -10.81 -9.52
CA PHE A 195 -7.01 -11.22 -10.43
C PHE A 195 -6.78 -12.73 -10.53
N SER A 196 -7.25 -13.54 -9.59
CA SER A 196 -7.32 -14.99 -9.77
C SER A 196 -8.23 -15.37 -10.94
N LEU A 197 -9.40 -14.74 -11.02
CA LEU A 197 -10.35 -14.93 -12.13
C LEU A 197 -9.83 -14.32 -13.43
N VAL A 198 -9.29 -13.09 -13.38
CA VAL A 198 -8.69 -12.42 -14.54
C VAL A 198 -7.65 -13.31 -15.20
N ARG A 199 -6.69 -13.81 -14.42
CA ARG A 199 -5.62 -14.68 -14.91
C ARG A 199 -6.18 -15.99 -15.51
N LYS A 200 -7.24 -16.53 -14.95
CA LYS A 200 -7.92 -17.73 -15.46
C LYS A 200 -8.63 -17.44 -16.78
N VAL A 201 -9.43 -16.38 -16.85
CA VAL A 201 -10.21 -16.01 -18.04
C VAL A 201 -9.30 -15.68 -19.23
N PHE A 202 -8.24 -14.93 -19.00
CA PHE A 202 -7.29 -14.54 -20.04
C PHE A 202 -6.13 -15.55 -20.24
N GLU A 203 -6.15 -16.67 -19.53
CA GLU A 203 -5.12 -17.72 -19.60
C GLU A 203 -3.69 -17.17 -19.46
N VAL A 204 -3.50 -16.23 -18.53
CA VAL A 204 -2.20 -15.58 -18.31
C VAL A 204 -1.24 -16.57 -17.67
N LYS A 205 -0.29 -17.08 -18.47
CA LYS A 205 0.75 -18.04 -18.04
C LYS A 205 2.15 -17.48 -18.20
N SER A 206 2.34 -16.43 -19.00
CA SER A 206 3.65 -15.81 -19.28
C SER A 206 3.48 -14.32 -19.61
N ALA A 207 4.59 -13.58 -19.58
CA ALA A 207 4.62 -12.14 -19.91
C ALA A 207 4.15 -11.84 -21.34
N ASP A 208 4.49 -12.70 -22.31
CA ASP A 208 4.13 -12.50 -23.73
C ASP A 208 2.64 -12.34 -23.96
N ARG A 209 1.82 -12.98 -23.11
CA ARG A 209 0.36 -12.86 -23.18
C ARG A 209 -0.18 -11.53 -22.61
N LEU A 210 0.64 -10.79 -21.87
CA LEU A 210 0.26 -9.50 -21.27
C LEU A 210 0.60 -8.32 -22.19
N VAL A 211 1.67 -8.42 -22.96
CA VAL A 211 2.16 -7.33 -23.83
C VAL A 211 1.20 -7.03 -24.99
N ASP A 212 0.47 -8.04 -25.47
CA ASP A 212 -0.47 -7.91 -26.59
C ASP A 212 -1.85 -7.33 -26.19
N ARG A 213 -2.09 -7.12 -24.91
CA ARG A 213 -3.37 -6.64 -24.37
C ARG A 213 -3.13 -5.38 -23.54
N LYS A 214 -3.17 -4.22 -24.20
CA LYS A 214 -2.91 -2.87 -23.65
C LYS A 214 -3.80 -2.43 -22.45
N SER A 215 -4.55 -3.33 -21.83
CA SER A 215 -5.60 -2.98 -20.86
C SER A 215 -5.53 -3.72 -19.52
N VAL A 216 -4.42 -4.33 -19.14
CA VAL A 216 -4.38 -5.15 -17.91
C VAL A 216 -3.43 -4.58 -16.83
N VAL A 217 -2.79 -3.45 -17.08
CA VAL A 217 -1.96 -2.74 -16.07
C VAL A 217 -2.26 -1.27 -16.11
#